data_d067952bf5189af20480286f56d6f32f
#
_entry.id   d067952bf5189af20480286f56d6f32f
#
_cell.length_a   1.000
_cell.length_b   1.000
_cell.length_c   1.000
_cell.angle_alpha   90.00
_cell.angle_beta   90.00
_cell.angle_gamma   90.00
#
_symmetry.space_group_name_H-M   'P 1'
#
loop_
_entity.id
_entity.type
_entity.pdbx_description
1 polymer ?
#
loop_
_entity_poly.entity_id
_entity_poly.type
_entity_poly.pdbx_seq_one_letter_code
_entity_poly.pdbx_strand_id
1 'polypeptide(L)'
;MLASGETSAETEVAFWIGLKAKRIKLDVAQSASTQADLQQVAFEAEVLSAAVAKMRTVYIIDGQLWQKQGDQWRIAATQRSDISRLQQPLSTDKEIYVPGLNAHVEIADALKLAAKQHKRVLLVFGANWCYDCHVLDLAFHRPDVTAVLNPNFEVVHVDVGQGDKNQDIMKQYQVPMAKGIPAIAVLDSDGKLLYSQTGGEFEKARSLAPEDVLALLNKWKPKGSG
;
A
#
# COMPACT_ATOMS: atom_id res chain seq x y z
N MET A 1 -1.84 12.03 -25.60
CA MET A 1 -2.23 12.24 -24.19
C MET A 1 -2.78 10.91 -23.70
N LEU A 2 -2.23 10.34 -22.62
CA LEU A 2 -2.80 9.14 -22.02
C LEU A 2 -4.14 9.50 -21.38
N ALA A 3 -5.12 8.60 -21.47
CA ALA A 3 -6.37 8.78 -20.74
C ALA A 3 -6.12 8.73 -19.22
N SER A 4 -7.07 9.28 -18.44
CA SER A 4 -6.94 9.24 -16.99
C SER A 4 -6.87 7.77 -16.51
N GLY A 5 -5.85 7.42 -15.75
CA GLY A 5 -5.61 6.06 -15.29
C GLY A 5 -4.69 5.19 -16.18
N GLU A 6 -4.27 5.69 -17.35
CA GLU A 6 -3.28 4.99 -18.16
C GLU A 6 -1.86 5.28 -17.72
N THR A 7 -1.01 4.25 -17.67
CA THR A 7 0.43 4.37 -17.45
C THR A 7 1.18 4.14 -18.76
N SER A 8 2.30 4.83 -18.94
CA SER A 8 3.14 4.63 -20.14
C SER A 8 3.80 3.25 -20.12
N ALA A 9 4.22 2.78 -21.31
CA ALA A 9 4.96 1.53 -21.43
C ALA A 9 6.24 1.52 -20.59
N GLU A 10 6.95 2.64 -20.52
CA GLU A 10 8.17 2.80 -19.73
C GLU A 10 7.90 2.63 -18.24
N THR A 11 6.81 3.23 -17.75
CA THR A 11 6.40 3.12 -16.33
C THR A 11 6.02 1.66 -16.00
N GLU A 12 5.30 0.99 -16.89
CA GLU A 12 4.92 -0.41 -16.70
C GLU A 12 6.15 -1.34 -16.71
N VAL A 13 7.07 -1.15 -17.65
CA VAL A 13 8.31 -1.92 -17.69
C VAL A 13 9.16 -1.68 -16.45
N ALA A 14 9.30 -0.43 -16.01
CA ALA A 14 10.03 -0.08 -14.78
C ALA A 14 9.41 -0.74 -13.54
N PHE A 15 8.07 -0.79 -13.46
CA PHE A 15 7.36 -1.50 -12.40
C PHE A 15 7.74 -2.98 -12.34
N TRP A 16 7.63 -3.69 -13.47
CA TRP A 16 7.94 -5.14 -13.51
C TRP A 16 9.42 -5.43 -13.23
N ILE A 17 10.34 -4.62 -13.73
CA ILE A 17 11.78 -4.72 -13.43
C ILE A 17 12.04 -4.48 -11.94
N GLY A 18 11.38 -3.45 -11.38
CA GLY A 18 11.52 -3.07 -9.96
C GLY A 18 11.11 -4.18 -8.98
N LEU A 19 10.19 -5.06 -9.38
CA LEU A 19 9.79 -6.21 -8.57
C LEU A 19 10.91 -7.25 -8.37
N LYS A 20 11.99 -7.23 -9.17
CA LYS A 20 13.09 -8.21 -9.12
C LYS A 20 12.56 -9.64 -9.07
N ALA A 21 11.56 -9.95 -9.91
CA ALA A 21 10.86 -11.22 -9.88
C ALA A 21 11.77 -12.39 -10.23
N LYS A 22 11.76 -13.43 -9.40
CA LYS A 22 12.40 -14.72 -9.70
C LYS A 22 11.52 -15.59 -10.61
N ARG A 23 10.21 -15.47 -10.46
CA ARG A 23 9.23 -16.22 -11.24
C ARG A 23 7.96 -15.40 -11.37
N ILE A 24 7.39 -15.40 -12.55
CA ILE A 24 6.09 -14.82 -12.85
C ILE A 24 5.23 -15.90 -13.48
N LYS A 25 4.01 -16.10 -12.95
CA LYS A 25 2.96 -16.89 -13.58
C LYS A 25 1.86 -15.93 -14.00
N LEU A 26 1.46 -15.99 -15.25
CA LEU A 26 0.39 -15.18 -15.80
C LEU A 26 -0.84 -16.07 -16.06
N ASP A 27 -1.99 -15.64 -15.54
CA ASP A 27 -3.28 -16.21 -15.86
C ASP A 27 -4.09 -15.16 -16.63
N VAL A 28 -4.18 -15.33 -17.96
CA VAL A 28 -4.88 -14.39 -18.84
C VAL A 28 -6.39 -14.57 -18.65
N ALA A 29 -7.04 -13.55 -18.11
CA ALA A 29 -8.47 -13.57 -17.83
C ALA A 29 -9.30 -13.26 -19.08
N GLN A 30 -8.86 -12.30 -19.90
CA GLN A 30 -9.52 -11.88 -21.13
C GLN A 30 -8.50 -11.43 -22.16
N SER A 31 -8.80 -11.72 -23.43
CA SER A 31 -8.10 -11.17 -24.58
C SER A 31 -9.13 -10.79 -25.65
N ALA A 32 -9.12 -9.54 -26.07
CA ALA A 32 -9.99 -9.03 -27.13
C ALA A 32 -9.15 -8.33 -28.20
N SER A 33 -9.37 -8.69 -29.45
CA SER A 33 -8.77 -7.97 -30.57
C SER A 33 -9.77 -6.90 -31.05
N THR A 34 -9.34 -5.65 -31.02
CA THR A 34 -10.13 -4.52 -31.50
C THR A 34 -9.81 -4.19 -32.96
N GLN A 35 -8.61 -4.50 -33.40
CA GLN A 35 -8.10 -4.34 -34.77
C GLN A 35 -6.97 -5.35 -35.01
N ALA A 36 -6.55 -5.55 -36.25
CA ALA A 36 -5.51 -6.53 -36.59
C ALA A 36 -4.13 -6.26 -35.95
N ASP A 37 -3.87 -5.00 -35.57
CA ASP A 37 -2.64 -4.49 -34.96
C ASP A 37 -2.82 -4.05 -33.51
N LEU A 38 -4.01 -4.19 -32.92
CA LEU A 38 -4.34 -3.81 -31.56
C LEU A 38 -4.98 -4.97 -30.80
N GLN A 39 -4.46 -5.26 -29.64
CA GLN A 39 -4.99 -6.28 -28.74
C GLN A 39 -5.06 -5.76 -27.31
N GLN A 40 -6.20 -5.94 -26.67
CA GLN A 40 -6.39 -5.66 -25.26
C GLN A 40 -6.36 -6.97 -24.48
N VAL A 41 -5.57 -7.00 -23.38
CA VAL A 41 -5.39 -8.18 -22.54
C VAL A 41 -5.60 -7.80 -21.09
N ALA A 42 -6.44 -8.54 -20.39
CA ALA A 42 -6.55 -8.48 -18.92
C ALA A 42 -5.95 -9.75 -18.34
N PHE A 43 -5.18 -9.65 -17.26
CA PHE A 43 -4.52 -10.81 -16.68
C PHE A 43 -4.22 -10.63 -15.18
N GLU A 44 -4.04 -11.77 -14.51
CA GLU A 44 -3.45 -11.83 -13.18
C GLU A 44 -1.99 -12.30 -13.28
N ALA A 45 -1.10 -11.66 -12.53
CA ALA A 45 0.29 -12.04 -12.45
C ALA A 45 0.64 -12.47 -11.02
N GLU A 46 0.93 -13.75 -10.84
CA GLU A 46 1.50 -14.26 -9.59
C GLU A 46 3.03 -14.11 -9.66
N VAL A 47 3.58 -13.30 -8.77
CA VAL A 47 5.01 -12.96 -8.74
C VAL A 47 5.68 -13.50 -7.50
N LEU A 48 6.77 -14.24 -7.68
CA LEU A 48 7.70 -14.58 -6.63
C LEU A 48 8.90 -13.63 -6.70
N SER A 49 8.94 -12.63 -5.83
CA SER A 49 10.02 -11.66 -5.78
C SER A 49 11.28 -12.21 -5.13
N ALA A 50 12.46 -11.75 -5.60
CA ALA A 50 13.73 -12.05 -4.96
C ALA A 50 13.89 -11.38 -3.59
N ALA A 51 13.22 -10.25 -3.39
CA ALA A 51 13.26 -9.49 -2.15
C ALA A 51 12.48 -10.18 -1.02
N VAL A 52 11.52 -11.05 -1.36
CA VAL A 52 10.62 -11.72 -0.39
C VAL A 52 10.60 -13.22 -0.68
N ALA A 53 11.56 -13.94 -0.14
CA ALA A 53 11.85 -15.34 -0.49
C ALA A 53 10.73 -16.35 -0.22
N LYS A 54 9.65 -15.96 0.46
CA LYS A 54 8.57 -16.87 0.88
C LYS A 54 7.16 -16.39 0.56
N MET A 55 6.96 -15.20 0.02
CA MET A 55 5.63 -14.68 -0.27
C MET A 55 5.38 -14.62 -1.77
N ARG A 56 4.25 -15.17 -2.18
CA ARG A 56 3.69 -14.98 -3.52
C ARG A 56 2.81 -13.74 -3.50
N THR A 57 3.01 -12.88 -4.46
CA THR A 57 2.21 -11.68 -4.63
C THR A 57 1.42 -11.79 -5.91
N VAL A 58 0.12 -11.54 -5.84
CA VAL A 58 -0.75 -11.52 -7.02
C VAL A 58 -1.03 -10.07 -7.40
N TYR A 59 -0.75 -9.74 -8.67
CA TYR A 59 -1.07 -8.46 -9.28
C TYR A 59 -2.20 -8.66 -10.29
N ILE A 60 -3.21 -7.81 -10.21
CA ILE A 60 -4.33 -7.82 -11.16
C ILE A 60 -4.11 -6.67 -12.13
N ILE A 61 -4.03 -6.99 -13.42
CA ILE A 61 -3.93 -6.03 -14.50
C ILE A 61 -5.24 -6.11 -15.29
N ASP A 62 -6.08 -5.10 -15.11
CA ASP A 62 -7.43 -5.09 -15.65
C ASP A 62 -7.48 -4.80 -17.16
N GLY A 63 -6.44 -4.21 -17.71
CA GLY A 63 -6.34 -4.01 -19.15
C GLY A 63 -4.97 -3.51 -19.56
N GLN A 64 -4.40 -4.15 -20.55
CA GLN A 64 -3.15 -3.76 -21.17
C GLN A 64 -3.37 -3.71 -22.69
N LEU A 65 -3.09 -2.54 -23.30
CA LEU A 65 -3.19 -2.36 -24.73
C LEU A 65 -1.85 -2.72 -25.39
N TRP A 66 -1.88 -3.69 -26.27
CA TRP A 66 -0.74 -4.10 -27.06
C TRP A 66 -0.92 -3.65 -28.50
N GLN A 67 0.11 -3.04 -29.07
CA GLN A 67 0.16 -2.61 -30.45
C GLN A 67 1.25 -3.35 -31.21
N LYS A 68 0.92 -3.84 -32.40
CA LYS A 68 1.86 -4.46 -33.31
C LYS A 68 2.70 -3.39 -34.00
N GLN A 69 4.00 -3.49 -33.90
CA GLN A 69 4.98 -2.60 -34.57
C GLN A 69 5.94 -3.49 -35.37
N GLY A 70 5.72 -3.59 -36.68
CA GLY A 70 6.39 -4.58 -37.51
C GLY A 70 5.97 -6.00 -37.11
N ASP A 71 6.95 -6.85 -36.79
CA ASP A 71 6.70 -8.24 -36.37
C ASP A 71 6.64 -8.40 -34.83
N GLN A 72 6.74 -7.30 -34.08
CA GLN A 72 6.74 -7.33 -32.61
C GLN A 72 5.49 -6.68 -32.03
N TRP A 73 4.95 -7.30 -30.97
CA TRP A 73 3.93 -6.70 -30.11
C TRP A 73 4.59 -5.89 -28.99
N ARG A 74 4.13 -4.67 -28.78
CA ARG A 74 4.60 -3.79 -27.72
C ARG A 74 3.43 -3.26 -26.90
N ILE A 75 3.65 -3.07 -25.61
CA ILE A 75 2.69 -2.41 -24.73
C ILE A 75 2.62 -0.94 -25.16
N ALA A 76 1.44 -0.49 -25.57
CA ALA A 76 1.15 0.90 -25.90
C ALA A 76 0.63 1.65 -24.69
N ALA A 77 -0.21 1.01 -23.87
CA ALA A 77 -0.73 1.55 -22.62
C ALA A 77 -1.11 0.41 -21.67
N THR A 78 -1.02 0.65 -20.39
CA THR A 78 -1.67 -0.19 -19.38
C THR A 78 -2.85 0.60 -18.84
N GLN A 79 -4.05 0.16 -19.16
CA GLN A 79 -5.26 0.66 -18.56
C GLN A 79 -5.47 -0.15 -17.29
N ARG A 80 -5.13 0.46 -16.19
CA ARG A 80 -5.62 -0.02 -14.89
C ARG A 80 -7.02 0.56 -14.78
N SER A 81 -8.04 -0.28 -14.63
CA SER A 81 -9.42 0.18 -14.39
C SER A 81 -9.55 0.91 -13.04
N ASP A 82 -8.45 1.18 -12.42
CA ASP A 82 -8.22 1.62 -11.07
C ASP A 82 -7.62 3.00 -10.95
N ILE A 83 -8.26 3.98 -11.50
CA ILE A 83 -8.24 5.34 -10.92
C ILE A 83 -8.68 5.27 -9.45
N SER A 84 -9.40 4.21 -9.10
CA SER A 84 -9.92 3.95 -7.75
C SER A 84 -8.98 3.23 -6.80
N ARG A 85 -7.86 2.64 -7.25
CA ARG A 85 -6.93 1.91 -6.36
C ARG A 85 -5.72 2.76 -5.94
N LEU A 86 -5.11 2.37 -4.83
CA LEU A 86 -3.92 3.02 -4.35
C LEU A 86 -2.75 2.85 -5.33
N GLN A 87 -1.93 3.89 -5.44
CA GLN A 87 -0.72 3.87 -6.25
C GLN A 87 0.23 2.77 -5.77
N GLN A 88 0.78 2.01 -6.71
CA GLN A 88 1.70 0.93 -6.42
C GLN A 88 3.16 1.41 -6.54
N PRO A 89 4.05 1.03 -5.61
CA PRO A 89 5.46 1.39 -5.68
C PRO A 89 6.18 0.63 -6.79
N LEU A 90 7.22 1.24 -7.35
CA LEU A 90 8.11 0.61 -8.32
C LEU A 90 9.06 -0.40 -7.67
N SER A 91 9.38 -0.22 -6.39
CA SER A 91 10.23 -1.12 -5.61
C SER A 91 9.91 -1.01 -4.12
N THR A 92 10.44 -1.93 -3.33
CA THR A 92 10.40 -1.90 -1.86
C THR A 92 11.76 -1.52 -1.26
N ASP A 93 12.60 -0.85 -2.03
CA ASP A 93 13.96 -0.48 -1.58
C ASP A 93 13.96 0.72 -0.60
N LYS A 94 12.86 1.49 -0.54
CA LYS A 94 12.69 2.58 0.42
C LYS A 94 12.54 2.02 1.83
N GLU A 95 13.32 2.54 2.78
CA GLU A 95 13.14 2.23 4.20
C GLU A 95 12.02 3.11 4.78
N ILE A 96 10.83 2.54 4.94
CA ILE A 96 9.67 3.18 5.59
C ILE A 96 9.59 2.85 7.08
N TYR A 97 10.22 1.75 7.49
CA TYR A 97 10.42 1.35 8.88
C TYR A 97 11.90 1.49 9.19
N VAL A 98 12.29 2.57 9.89
CA VAL A 98 13.71 2.89 10.13
C VAL A 98 14.32 1.87 11.09
N PRO A 99 15.39 1.15 10.68
CA PRO A 99 16.02 0.15 11.53
C PRO A 99 16.59 0.75 12.81
N GLY A 100 16.43 0.05 13.93
CA GLY A 100 17.00 0.42 15.21
C GLY A 100 16.21 1.47 16.03
N LEU A 101 15.10 2.02 15.50
CA LEU A 101 14.20 2.83 16.30
C LEU A 101 13.49 1.98 17.36
N ASN A 102 13.32 2.58 18.54
CA ASN A 102 12.56 1.95 19.61
C ASN A 102 11.09 2.38 19.51
N ALA A 103 10.23 1.47 19.07
CA ALA A 103 8.81 1.76 18.84
C ALA A 103 8.08 2.25 20.11
N HIS A 104 8.46 1.81 21.31
CA HIS A 104 7.88 2.34 22.56
C HIS A 104 8.20 3.81 22.77
N VAL A 105 9.44 4.22 22.45
CA VAL A 105 9.87 5.63 22.56
C VAL A 105 9.13 6.46 21.51
N GLU A 106 9.09 6.00 20.27
CA GLU A 106 8.39 6.69 19.19
C GLU A 106 6.89 6.89 19.50
N ILE A 107 6.23 5.87 20.04
CA ILE A 107 4.82 5.96 20.45
C ILE A 107 4.66 6.96 21.60
N ALA A 108 5.54 6.89 22.62
CA ALA A 108 5.47 7.81 23.77
C ALA A 108 5.67 9.28 23.35
N ASP A 109 6.57 9.54 22.41
CA ASP A 109 6.83 10.89 21.91
C ASP A 109 5.70 11.37 20.98
N ALA A 110 5.16 10.50 20.13
CA ALA A 110 3.98 10.81 19.33
C ALA A 110 2.75 11.14 20.20
N LEU A 111 2.53 10.43 21.30
CA LEU A 111 1.44 10.74 22.25
C LEU A 111 1.61 12.12 22.89
N LYS A 112 2.82 12.47 23.33
CA LYS A 112 3.10 13.83 23.87
C LYS A 112 2.81 14.92 22.84
N LEU A 113 3.23 14.69 21.58
CA LEU A 113 3.02 15.61 20.49
C LEU A 113 1.54 15.73 20.13
N ALA A 114 0.85 14.58 20.02
CA ALA A 114 -0.58 14.52 19.76
C ALA A 114 -1.41 15.24 20.83
N ALA A 115 -1.08 15.07 22.11
CA ALA A 115 -1.73 15.79 23.20
C ALA A 115 -1.55 17.31 23.08
N LYS A 116 -0.33 17.78 22.74
CA LYS A 116 -0.04 19.20 22.54
C LYS A 116 -0.75 19.81 21.34
N GLN A 117 -0.94 19.03 20.28
CA GLN A 117 -1.51 19.50 19.02
C GLN A 117 -2.99 19.11 18.82
N HIS A 118 -3.63 18.52 19.83
CA HIS A 118 -5.00 18.03 19.77
C HIS A 118 -5.23 17.02 18.65
N LYS A 119 -4.23 16.19 18.38
CA LYS A 119 -4.28 15.11 17.38
C LYS A 119 -4.48 13.75 18.04
N ARG A 120 -4.59 12.73 17.22
CA ARG A 120 -4.54 11.31 17.57
C ARG A 120 -3.22 10.69 17.11
N VAL A 121 -2.92 9.50 17.60
CA VAL A 121 -1.78 8.73 17.10
C VAL A 121 -2.29 7.61 16.20
N LEU A 122 -1.70 7.51 15.01
CA LEU A 122 -1.94 6.46 14.03
C LEU A 122 -0.73 5.52 14.04
N LEU A 123 -0.89 4.32 14.59
CA LEU A 123 0.13 3.27 14.52
C LEU A 123 -0.03 2.49 13.22
N VAL A 124 1.07 2.34 12.48
CA VAL A 124 1.13 1.59 11.22
C VAL A 124 2.13 0.45 11.40
N PHE A 125 1.60 -0.75 11.57
CA PHE A 125 2.40 -1.97 11.73
C PHE A 125 2.76 -2.54 10.38
N GLY A 126 4.04 -2.85 10.17
CA GLY A 126 4.52 -3.40 8.91
C GLY A 126 6.01 -3.66 8.90
N ALA A 127 6.58 -3.82 7.72
CA ALA A 127 8.01 -4.07 7.54
C ALA A 127 8.48 -3.60 6.15
N ASN A 128 9.77 -3.31 6.01
CA ASN A 128 10.35 -2.82 4.74
C ASN A 128 10.25 -3.81 3.56
N TRP A 129 10.14 -5.10 3.84
CA TRP A 129 9.93 -6.11 2.81
C TRP A 129 8.48 -6.22 2.32
N CYS A 130 7.53 -5.63 3.07
CA CYS A 130 6.10 -5.76 2.81
C CYS A 130 5.64 -4.81 1.69
N TYR A 131 5.30 -5.35 0.53
CA TYR A 131 4.87 -4.54 -0.61
C TYR A 131 3.64 -3.68 -0.32
N ASP A 132 2.60 -4.25 0.31
CA ASP A 132 1.38 -3.52 0.65
C ASP A 132 1.62 -2.43 1.70
N CYS A 133 2.66 -2.56 2.52
CA CYS A 133 3.07 -1.50 3.44
C CYS A 133 3.59 -0.28 2.68
N HIS A 134 4.34 -0.49 1.59
CA HIS A 134 4.77 0.59 0.71
C HIS A 134 3.61 1.21 -0.07
N VAL A 135 2.62 0.42 -0.48
CA VAL A 135 1.40 0.93 -1.10
C VAL A 135 0.67 1.88 -0.14
N LEU A 136 0.52 1.48 1.12
CA LEU A 136 -0.13 2.31 2.14
C LEU A 136 0.69 3.56 2.47
N ASP A 137 2.02 3.46 2.55
CA ASP A 137 2.93 4.61 2.72
C ASP A 137 2.75 5.62 1.58
N LEU A 138 2.71 5.17 0.32
CA LEU A 138 2.43 6.06 -0.82
C LEU A 138 1.05 6.73 -0.71
N ALA A 139 0.05 5.99 -0.23
CA ALA A 139 -1.28 6.56 -0.02
C ALA A 139 -1.26 7.70 1.00
N PHE A 140 -0.49 7.59 2.07
CA PHE A 140 -0.34 8.65 3.07
C PHE A 140 0.32 9.93 2.52
N HIS A 141 1.06 9.84 1.42
CA HIS A 141 1.69 10.98 0.75
C HIS A 141 0.82 11.61 -0.35
N ARG A 142 -0.36 11.08 -0.63
CA ARG A 142 -1.30 11.70 -1.58
C ARG A 142 -1.81 13.03 -1.03
N PRO A 143 -1.98 14.07 -1.87
CA PRO A 143 -2.43 15.40 -1.42
C PRO A 143 -3.77 15.38 -0.68
N ASP A 144 -4.74 14.59 -1.14
CA ASP A 144 -6.06 14.45 -0.55
C ASP A 144 -6.01 13.73 0.81
N VAL A 145 -5.19 12.68 0.93
CA VAL A 145 -4.97 11.96 2.19
C VAL A 145 -4.18 12.81 3.19
N THR A 146 -3.10 13.45 2.72
CA THR A 146 -2.23 14.32 3.54
C THR A 146 -3.03 15.47 4.17
N ALA A 147 -3.98 16.04 3.42
CA ALA A 147 -4.86 17.12 3.91
C ALA A 147 -5.72 16.70 5.12
N VAL A 148 -6.03 15.41 5.25
CA VAL A 148 -6.75 14.86 6.42
C VAL A 148 -5.78 14.30 7.46
N LEU A 149 -4.72 13.63 7.02
CA LEU A 149 -3.77 12.94 7.91
C LEU A 149 -2.99 13.93 8.79
N ASN A 150 -2.30 14.89 8.18
CA ASN A 150 -1.34 15.75 8.89
C ASN A 150 -1.98 16.64 9.98
N PRO A 151 -3.14 17.25 9.79
CA PRO A 151 -3.74 18.06 10.85
C PRO A 151 -4.35 17.23 11.99
N ASN A 152 -4.59 15.94 11.79
CA ASN A 152 -5.38 15.13 12.71
C ASN A 152 -4.60 13.99 13.39
N PHE A 153 -3.45 13.58 12.85
CA PHE A 153 -2.73 12.41 13.35
C PHE A 153 -1.22 12.65 13.42
N GLU A 154 -0.61 12.06 14.44
CA GLU A 154 0.82 11.74 14.48
C GLU A 154 0.97 10.29 14.07
N VAL A 155 1.76 10.03 13.01
CA VAL A 155 1.94 8.68 12.44
C VAL A 155 3.20 8.04 13.02
N VAL A 156 3.07 6.82 13.52
CA VAL A 156 4.20 6.02 14.00
C VAL A 156 4.25 4.71 13.23
N HIS A 157 5.37 4.45 12.56
CA HIS A 157 5.63 3.19 11.89
C HIS A 157 6.25 2.19 12.88
N VAL A 158 5.56 1.07 13.12
CA VAL A 158 5.99 0.01 14.04
C VAL A 158 6.52 -1.17 13.22
N ASP A 159 7.85 -1.35 13.20
CA ASP A 159 8.50 -2.47 12.51
C ASP A 159 8.19 -3.80 13.20
N VAL A 160 7.52 -4.70 12.48
CA VAL A 160 7.22 -6.05 13.00
C VAL A 160 8.23 -7.11 12.54
N GLY A 161 9.26 -6.71 11.78
CA GLY A 161 10.28 -7.63 11.27
C GLY A 161 9.68 -8.72 10.38
N GLN A 162 9.99 -9.95 10.69
CA GLN A 162 9.36 -11.15 10.09
C GLN A 162 8.21 -11.69 10.98
N GLY A 163 7.62 -10.84 11.80
CA GLY A 163 6.66 -11.19 12.84
C GLY A 163 7.33 -11.47 14.19
N ASP A 164 8.59 -11.10 14.33
CA ASP A 164 9.45 -11.36 15.49
C ASP A 164 9.77 -10.11 16.32
N LYS A 165 9.41 -8.91 15.83
CA LYS A 165 9.63 -7.64 16.55
C LYS A 165 8.32 -7.04 17.05
N ASN A 166 8.41 -6.27 18.15
CA ASN A 166 7.31 -5.46 18.70
C ASN A 166 5.99 -6.22 18.92
N GLN A 167 6.08 -7.52 19.22
CA GLN A 167 4.90 -8.37 19.44
C GLN A 167 4.10 -7.95 20.67
N ASP A 168 4.76 -7.43 21.68
CA ASP A 168 4.17 -6.85 22.90
C ASP A 168 3.31 -5.63 22.56
N ILE A 169 3.79 -4.74 21.68
CA ILE A 169 3.04 -3.57 21.18
C ILE A 169 1.82 -4.04 20.36
N MET A 170 2.00 -5.02 19.46
CA MET A 170 0.88 -5.59 18.71
C MET A 170 -0.19 -6.17 19.64
N LYS A 171 0.23 -6.90 20.68
CA LYS A 171 -0.68 -7.46 21.69
C LYS A 171 -1.37 -6.36 22.48
N GLN A 172 -0.62 -5.34 22.93
CA GLN A 172 -1.15 -4.19 23.67
C GLN A 172 -2.26 -3.49 22.90
N TYR A 173 -2.07 -3.26 21.60
CA TYR A 173 -3.04 -2.57 20.74
C TYR A 173 -3.95 -3.52 19.94
N GLN A 174 -4.02 -4.79 20.33
CA GLN A 174 -4.94 -5.80 19.80
C GLN A 174 -4.84 -5.99 18.28
N VAL A 175 -3.64 -5.89 17.73
CA VAL A 175 -3.36 -6.11 16.30
C VAL A 175 -2.97 -7.58 16.09
N PRO A 176 -3.80 -8.39 15.41
CA PRO A 176 -3.50 -9.80 15.21
C PRO A 176 -2.54 -10.02 14.04
N MET A 177 -1.30 -10.45 14.31
CA MET A 177 -0.29 -10.76 13.29
C MET A 177 -0.79 -11.76 12.24
N ALA A 178 -1.62 -12.71 12.64
CA ALA A 178 -2.19 -13.73 11.76
C ALA A 178 -3.09 -13.17 10.65
N LYS A 179 -3.51 -11.91 10.75
CA LYS A 179 -4.31 -11.20 9.73
C LYS A 179 -3.48 -10.43 8.72
N GLY A 180 -2.14 -10.51 8.83
CA GLY A 180 -1.22 -9.87 7.89
C GLY A 180 -0.93 -8.40 8.17
N ILE A 181 -0.06 -7.84 7.34
CA ILE A 181 0.38 -6.44 7.35
C ILE A 181 0.24 -5.84 5.93
N PRO A 182 0.08 -4.49 5.83
CA PRO A 182 0.04 -3.53 6.91
C PRO A 182 -1.20 -3.66 7.79
N ALA A 183 -1.06 -3.28 9.05
CA ALA A 183 -2.17 -3.18 9.98
C ALA A 183 -2.14 -1.83 10.70
N ILE A 184 -3.32 -1.36 11.14
CA ILE A 184 -3.47 -0.02 11.71
C ILE A 184 -4.14 -0.08 13.08
N ALA A 185 -3.65 0.75 14.02
CA ALA A 185 -4.36 1.08 15.23
C ALA A 185 -4.42 2.60 15.43
N VAL A 186 -5.50 3.09 16.01
CA VAL A 186 -5.69 4.51 16.33
C VAL A 186 -5.77 4.67 17.84
N LEU A 187 -4.96 5.56 18.38
CA LEU A 187 -4.95 5.92 19.79
C LEU A 187 -5.48 7.34 19.98
N ASP A 188 -6.16 7.58 21.09
CA ASP A 188 -6.34 8.94 21.57
C ASP A 188 -5.04 9.54 22.09
N SER A 189 -4.99 10.83 22.31
CA SER A 189 -3.79 11.53 22.78
C SER A 189 -3.31 11.10 24.19
N ASP A 190 -4.16 10.44 24.97
CA ASP A 190 -3.82 9.82 26.27
C ASP A 190 -3.30 8.37 26.14
N GLY A 191 -3.21 7.84 24.92
CA GLY A 191 -2.77 6.46 24.64
C GLY A 191 -3.88 5.41 24.66
N LYS A 192 -5.14 5.83 24.88
CA LYS A 192 -6.29 4.91 24.84
C LYS A 192 -6.52 4.40 23.43
N LEU A 193 -6.64 3.07 23.28
CA LEU A 193 -6.99 2.45 22.02
C LEU A 193 -8.42 2.82 21.61
N LEU A 194 -8.57 3.46 20.46
CA LEU A 194 -9.86 3.81 19.86
C LEU A 194 -10.28 2.82 18.77
N TYR A 195 -9.31 2.34 18.01
CA TYR A 195 -9.52 1.39 16.92
C TYR A 195 -8.31 0.49 16.75
N SER A 196 -8.56 -0.75 16.47
CA SER A 196 -7.57 -1.70 15.99
C SER A 196 -8.14 -2.49 14.82
N GLN A 197 -7.32 -2.63 13.81
CA GLN A 197 -7.63 -3.47 12.67
C GLN A 197 -7.54 -4.94 13.06
N THR A 198 -8.67 -5.60 13.25
CA THR A 198 -8.74 -7.00 13.66
C THR A 198 -9.06 -7.96 12.51
N GLY A 199 -9.54 -7.43 11.39
CA GLY A 199 -10.01 -8.21 10.24
C GLY A 199 -9.00 -8.37 9.11
N GLY A 200 -7.89 -7.60 9.10
CA GLY A 200 -6.92 -7.58 7.99
C GLY A 200 -7.34 -6.66 6.84
N GLU A 201 -8.09 -5.59 7.12
CA GLU A 201 -8.68 -4.71 6.10
C GLU A 201 -7.65 -4.04 5.19
N PHE A 202 -6.44 -3.78 5.71
CA PHE A 202 -5.34 -3.15 4.96
C PHE A 202 -4.27 -4.14 4.47
N GLU A 203 -4.37 -5.43 4.82
CA GLU A 203 -3.41 -6.47 4.42
C GLU A 203 -3.16 -6.51 2.91
N LYS A 204 -4.20 -6.19 2.12
CA LYS A 204 -4.14 -6.09 0.66
C LYS A 204 -4.31 -4.64 0.21
N ALA A 205 -3.46 -3.74 0.74
CA ALA A 205 -3.55 -2.31 0.44
C ALA A 205 -3.56 -2.02 -1.07
N ARG A 206 -2.89 -2.84 -1.89
CA ARG A 206 -2.92 -2.73 -3.36
C ARG A 206 -4.31 -2.86 -4.00
N SER A 207 -5.26 -3.47 -3.29
CA SER A 207 -6.65 -3.62 -3.75
C SER A 207 -7.59 -2.53 -3.22
N LEU A 208 -7.09 -1.65 -2.34
CA LEU A 208 -7.88 -0.57 -1.76
C LEU A 208 -7.97 0.63 -2.69
N ALA A 209 -9.06 1.38 -2.54
CA ALA A 209 -9.23 2.70 -3.13
C ALA A 209 -8.73 3.80 -2.18
N PRO A 210 -8.39 5.00 -2.70
CA PRO A 210 -8.08 6.15 -1.86
C PRO A 210 -9.16 6.49 -0.85
N GLU A 211 -10.42 6.27 -1.22
CA GLU A 211 -11.61 6.49 -0.40
C GLU A 211 -11.63 5.61 0.84
N ASP A 212 -11.05 4.40 0.78
CA ASP A 212 -10.98 3.49 1.93
C ASP A 212 -10.05 4.06 3.01
N VAL A 213 -8.90 4.63 2.59
CA VAL A 213 -7.97 5.31 3.50
C VAL A 213 -8.59 6.57 4.07
N LEU A 214 -9.21 7.40 3.22
CA LEU A 214 -9.91 8.62 3.64
C LEU A 214 -11.06 8.32 4.58
N ALA A 215 -11.83 7.25 4.34
CA ALA A 215 -12.93 6.83 5.21
C ALA A 215 -12.43 6.46 6.62
N LEU A 216 -11.31 5.70 6.72
CA LEU A 216 -10.68 5.41 8.00
C LEU A 216 -10.27 6.69 8.74
N LEU A 217 -9.50 7.56 8.06
CA LEU A 217 -9.00 8.80 8.66
C LEU A 217 -10.14 9.72 9.11
N ASN A 218 -11.15 9.94 8.25
CA ASN A 218 -12.29 10.76 8.60
C ASN A 218 -13.13 10.19 9.75
N LYS A 219 -13.27 8.87 9.83
CA LYS A 219 -13.97 8.20 10.93
C LYS A 219 -13.24 8.38 12.26
N TRP A 220 -11.91 8.37 12.24
CA TRP A 220 -11.09 8.35 13.44
C TRP A 220 -10.29 9.63 13.70
N LYS A 221 -10.50 10.72 12.96
CA LYS A 221 -9.94 12.03 13.31
C LYS A 221 -10.58 12.59 14.58
N PRO A 222 -9.93 13.50 15.32
CA PRO A 222 -10.53 14.17 16.48
C PRO A 222 -11.86 14.82 16.13
N LYS A 223 -12.82 14.71 17.04
CA LYS A 223 -14.12 15.42 16.88
C LYS A 223 -13.90 16.89 17.20
N GLY A 224 -14.20 17.78 16.26
CA GLY A 224 -14.07 19.23 16.45
C GLY A 224 -12.88 19.89 15.74
N SER A 225 -12.11 19.17 14.97
CA SER A 225 -11.15 19.75 14.00
C SER A 225 -11.89 20.03 12.68
N GLY A 226 -12.60 21.16 12.63
CA GLY A 226 -13.24 21.74 11.48
C GLY A 226 -12.86 23.18 11.36
#